data_af0872a4462a6a4feacb4c1ad9ffe6b6
#
_entry.id   af0872a4462a6a4feacb4c1ad9ffe6b6
#
_cell.length_a   1.000
_cell.length_b   1.000
_cell.length_c   1.000
_cell.angle_alpha   90.00
_cell.angle_beta   90.00
_cell.angle_gamma   90.00
#
_symmetry.space_group_name_H-M   'P 1'
#
loop_
_entity.id
_entity.type
_entity.pdbx_description
1 polymer ?
#
loop_
_entity_poly.entity_id
_entity_poly.type
_entity_poly.pdbx_seq_one_letter_code
_entity_poly.pdbx_strand_id
1 'polypeptide(L)'
;MEDGATEADKTRVEKEIKEMPNYFADYDTTVNFISEEELLRDHSGIPHGGFVFRTGKTGWNNEFDNVIEYSLKLDSNPAFTSSVIVAYARAVCRMNSEGITGCKTVFDVPPAYLTSMSAEEIRAHLL
;
A
#
# COMPACT_ATOMS: atom_id res chain seq x y z
N MET A 1 6.79 -16.98 -15.60
CA MET A 1 6.70 -17.04 -17.09
C MET A 1 6.35 -18.46 -17.47
N GLU A 2 5.60 -18.66 -18.55
CA GLU A 2 5.30 -19.99 -19.04
C GLU A 2 6.58 -20.76 -19.41
N ASP A 3 6.57 -22.08 -19.21
CA ASP A 3 7.66 -22.94 -19.63
C ASP A 3 7.91 -22.79 -21.14
N GLY A 4 9.16 -22.44 -21.49
CA GLY A 4 9.57 -22.24 -22.88
C GLY A 4 9.79 -20.78 -23.31
N ALA A 5 9.69 -19.82 -22.41
CA ALA A 5 10.03 -18.42 -22.72
C ALA A 5 11.51 -18.28 -23.13
N THR A 6 11.74 -17.65 -24.27
CA THR A 6 13.08 -17.38 -24.80
C THR A 6 13.73 -16.16 -24.13
N GLU A 7 15.05 -16.00 -24.28
CA GLU A 7 15.74 -14.78 -23.81
C GLU A 7 15.19 -13.50 -24.49
N ALA A 8 14.73 -13.60 -25.73
CA ALA A 8 14.07 -12.49 -26.42
C ALA A 8 12.75 -12.10 -25.75
N ASP A 9 11.97 -13.08 -25.25
CA ASP A 9 10.74 -12.82 -24.50
C ASP A 9 11.04 -12.16 -23.17
N LYS A 10 12.06 -12.60 -22.44
CA LYS A 10 12.48 -11.98 -21.18
C LYS A 10 12.89 -10.53 -21.40
N THR A 11 13.71 -10.26 -22.41
CA THR A 11 14.15 -8.88 -22.72
C THR A 11 12.97 -7.98 -23.06
N ARG A 12 12.00 -8.48 -23.85
CA ARG A 12 10.78 -7.75 -24.19
C ARG A 12 9.95 -7.45 -22.95
N VAL A 13 9.67 -8.46 -22.12
CA VAL A 13 8.86 -8.32 -20.90
C VAL A 13 9.53 -7.39 -19.88
N GLU A 14 10.85 -7.51 -19.70
CA GLU A 14 11.60 -6.60 -18.83
C GLU A 14 11.43 -5.15 -19.27
N LYS A 15 11.57 -4.88 -20.57
CA LYS A 15 11.38 -3.55 -21.14
C LYS A 15 9.95 -3.03 -20.93
N GLU A 16 8.94 -3.85 -21.24
CA GLU A 16 7.53 -3.50 -21.06
C GLU A 16 7.21 -3.15 -19.61
N ILE A 17 7.76 -3.88 -18.63
CA ILE A 17 7.60 -3.59 -17.21
C ILE A 17 8.26 -2.26 -16.85
N LYS A 18 9.54 -2.07 -17.20
CA LYS A 18 10.31 -0.87 -16.85
C LYS A 18 9.71 0.41 -17.44
N GLU A 19 9.13 0.32 -18.63
CA GLU A 19 8.53 1.46 -19.34
C GLU A 19 7.02 1.63 -19.06
N MET A 20 6.43 0.85 -18.15
CA MET A 20 4.99 0.88 -17.86
C MET A 20 4.58 2.22 -17.24
N PRO A 21 3.77 3.04 -17.95
CA PRO A 21 3.36 4.36 -17.47
C PRO A 21 2.50 4.26 -16.20
N ASN A 22 2.67 5.23 -15.30
CA ASN A 22 1.95 5.33 -14.02
C ASN A 22 2.20 4.18 -13.04
N TYR A 23 3.15 3.27 -13.35
CA TYR A 23 3.57 2.18 -12.49
C TYR A 23 5.07 2.20 -12.22
N PHE A 24 5.88 1.84 -13.24
CA PHE A 24 7.31 1.62 -13.04
C PHE A 24 8.20 2.62 -13.79
N ALA A 25 7.66 3.33 -14.79
CA ALA A 25 8.46 4.19 -15.67
C ALA A 25 9.22 5.31 -14.95
N ASP A 26 8.71 5.77 -13.80
CA ASP A 26 9.31 6.85 -13.01
C ASP A 26 10.27 6.32 -11.91
N TYR A 27 10.50 5.00 -11.86
CA TYR A 27 11.31 4.34 -10.84
C TYR A 27 12.53 3.63 -11.42
N ASP A 28 13.60 3.52 -10.63
CA ASP A 28 14.72 2.62 -10.94
C ASP A 28 14.27 1.17 -10.64
N THR A 29 13.85 0.48 -11.69
CA THR A 29 13.22 -0.83 -11.61
C THR A 29 14.16 -1.94 -12.09
N THR A 30 14.37 -2.93 -11.24
CA THR A 30 15.05 -4.19 -11.58
C THR A 30 14.03 -5.31 -11.74
N VAL A 31 14.12 -6.04 -12.85
CA VAL A 31 13.26 -7.20 -13.14
C VAL A 31 14.07 -8.48 -13.05
N ASN A 32 13.66 -9.39 -12.18
CA ASN A 32 14.27 -10.70 -12.02
C ASN A 32 13.30 -11.79 -12.49
N PHE A 33 13.79 -12.71 -13.30
CA PHE A 33 13.02 -13.89 -13.73
C PHE A 33 13.41 -15.08 -12.85
N ILE A 34 12.45 -15.68 -12.20
CA ILE A 34 12.63 -16.82 -11.29
C ILE A 34 11.85 -18.03 -11.80
N SER A 35 12.22 -19.22 -11.32
CA SER A 35 11.47 -20.46 -11.61
C SER A 35 10.16 -20.54 -10.84
N GLU A 36 9.24 -21.39 -11.29
CA GLU A 36 8.00 -21.66 -10.56
C GLU A 36 8.28 -22.28 -9.17
N GLU A 37 9.29 -23.15 -9.08
CA GLU A 37 9.72 -23.74 -7.81
C GLU A 37 10.19 -22.67 -6.81
N GLU A 38 10.99 -21.71 -7.26
CA GLU A 38 11.44 -20.59 -6.45
C GLU A 38 10.26 -19.68 -6.05
N LEU A 39 9.35 -19.40 -6.97
CA LEU A 39 8.14 -18.62 -6.71
C LEU A 39 7.30 -19.26 -5.60
N LEU A 40 7.05 -20.56 -5.69
CA LEU A 40 6.24 -21.29 -4.70
C LEU A 40 6.94 -21.39 -3.34
N ARG A 41 8.25 -21.58 -3.34
CA ARG A 41 9.04 -21.71 -2.10
C ARG A 41 9.15 -20.37 -1.36
N ASP A 42 9.50 -19.30 -2.07
CA ASP A 42 9.95 -18.06 -1.45
C ASP A 42 8.92 -16.92 -1.53
N HIS A 43 7.96 -17.00 -2.45
CA HIS A 43 7.04 -15.90 -2.77
C HIS A 43 5.55 -16.28 -2.72
N SER A 44 5.19 -17.50 -2.37
CA SER A 44 3.79 -17.95 -2.33
C SER A 44 2.91 -17.17 -1.36
N GLY A 45 3.48 -16.60 -0.28
CA GLY A 45 2.79 -15.74 0.66
C GLY A 45 2.59 -14.31 0.18
N ILE A 46 3.14 -13.95 -0.99
CA ILE A 46 3.13 -12.59 -1.52
C ILE A 46 3.59 -11.57 -0.44
N PRO A 47 4.80 -11.74 0.13
CA PRO A 47 5.32 -10.80 1.10
C PRO A 47 5.48 -9.42 0.45
N HIS A 48 5.14 -8.38 1.19
CA HIS A 48 5.14 -7.02 0.67
C HIS A 48 5.65 -6.05 1.73
N GLY A 49 6.36 -5.01 1.30
CA GLY A 49 6.86 -4.02 2.22
C GLY A 49 7.61 -2.90 1.54
N GLY A 50 7.95 -1.88 2.31
CA GLY A 50 8.70 -0.74 1.81
C GLY A 50 8.81 0.38 2.84
N PHE A 51 9.43 1.46 2.38
CA PHE A 51 9.60 2.69 3.15
C PHE A 51 9.08 3.85 2.33
N VAL A 52 8.44 4.79 2.99
CA VAL A 52 8.07 6.09 2.41
C VAL A 52 8.68 7.18 3.27
N PHE A 53 9.48 8.02 2.64
CA PHE A 53 10.07 9.21 3.25
C PHE A 53 9.36 10.44 2.68
N ARG A 54 8.76 11.24 3.57
CA ARG A 54 8.14 12.50 3.19
C ARG A 54 8.89 13.64 3.84
N THR A 55 9.50 14.50 3.05
CA THR A 55 10.18 15.71 3.52
C THR A 55 9.31 16.93 3.34
N GLY A 56 9.48 17.91 4.18
CA GLY A 56 8.80 19.20 4.11
C GLY A 56 9.47 20.25 4.96
N LYS A 57 9.14 21.49 4.71
CA LYS A 57 9.67 22.63 5.47
C LYS A 57 8.53 23.33 6.21
N THR A 58 8.83 23.85 7.41
CA THR A 58 7.94 24.67 8.22
C THR A 58 8.65 25.93 8.71
N GLY A 59 7.91 26.83 9.37
CA GLY A 59 8.38 28.15 9.76
C GLY A 59 8.04 29.22 8.70
N TRP A 60 8.10 30.49 9.11
CA TRP A 60 7.74 31.62 8.24
C TRP A 60 8.65 31.74 7.00
N ASN A 61 9.92 31.35 7.14
CA ASN A 61 10.94 31.41 6.09
C ASN A 61 11.38 30.01 5.65
N ASN A 62 10.58 28.96 5.92
CA ASN A 62 10.93 27.56 5.64
C ASN A 62 12.27 27.14 6.29
N GLU A 63 12.55 27.65 7.50
CA GLU A 63 13.81 27.43 8.20
C GLU A 63 13.94 26.07 8.89
N PHE A 64 12.82 25.33 9.08
CA PHE A 64 12.82 24.04 9.74
C PHE A 64 12.59 22.92 8.74
N ASP A 65 13.55 21.99 8.63
CA ASP A 65 13.40 20.78 7.84
C ASP A 65 12.72 19.68 8.67
N ASN A 66 11.75 19.02 8.07
CA ASN A 66 11.00 17.93 8.71
C ASN A 66 11.00 16.69 7.83
N VAL A 67 11.09 15.53 8.46
CA VAL A 67 10.99 14.23 7.78
C VAL A 67 9.96 13.39 8.52
N ILE A 68 9.05 12.78 7.77
CA ILE A 68 8.15 11.74 8.26
C ILE A 68 8.51 10.45 7.54
N GLU A 69 8.73 9.39 8.31
CA GLU A 69 9.09 8.08 7.80
C GLU A 69 7.97 7.08 8.10
N TYR A 70 7.59 6.33 7.08
CA TYR A 70 6.68 5.21 7.21
C TYR A 70 7.39 3.92 6.77
N SER A 71 7.22 2.88 7.55
CA SER A 71 7.70 1.54 7.22
C SER A 71 6.53 0.56 7.21
N LEU A 72 6.47 -0.28 6.19
CA LEU A 72 5.51 -1.36 6.07
C LEU A 72 6.25 -2.67 5.84
N LYS A 73 5.91 -3.71 6.60
CA LYS A 73 6.39 -5.06 6.41
C LYS A 73 5.22 -6.01 6.61
N LEU A 74 4.82 -6.69 5.55
CA LEU A 74 3.68 -7.61 5.53
C LEU A 74 4.16 -9.02 5.19
N ASP A 75 3.84 -9.98 6.03
CA ASP A 75 4.06 -11.40 5.73
C ASP A 75 3.06 -11.91 4.68
N SER A 76 1.86 -11.32 4.66
CA SER A 76 0.83 -11.59 3.66
C SER A 76 0.11 -10.31 3.28
N ASN A 77 0.35 -9.82 2.08
CA ASN A 77 -0.38 -8.67 1.53
C ASN A 77 -1.90 -8.93 1.40
N PRO A 78 -2.38 -10.11 0.92
CA PRO A 78 -3.81 -10.40 0.87
C PRO A 78 -4.50 -10.34 2.24
N ALA A 79 -3.89 -10.88 3.29
CA ALA A 79 -4.45 -10.85 4.64
C ALA A 79 -4.55 -9.41 5.18
N PHE A 80 -3.51 -8.61 5.01
CA PHE A 80 -3.52 -7.21 5.41
C PHE A 80 -4.57 -6.42 4.63
N THR A 81 -4.61 -6.54 3.31
CA THR A 81 -5.55 -5.81 2.46
C THR A 81 -6.99 -6.17 2.79
N SER A 82 -7.28 -7.46 3.05
CA SER A 82 -8.61 -7.89 3.49
C SER A 82 -9.04 -7.22 4.80
N SER A 83 -8.14 -7.10 5.78
CA SER A 83 -8.44 -6.43 7.05
C SER A 83 -8.72 -4.93 6.86
N VAL A 84 -7.98 -4.27 5.97
CA VAL A 84 -8.22 -2.87 5.60
C VAL A 84 -9.59 -2.70 4.95
N ILE A 85 -9.96 -3.58 4.01
CA ILE A 85 -11.29 -3.54 3.36
C ILE A 85 -12.41 -3.69 4.41
N VAL A 86 -12.26 -4.60 5.37
CA VAL A 86 -13.24 -4.78 6.47
C VAL A 86 -13.35 -3.53 7.34
N ALA A 87 -12.22 -2.85 7.63
CA ALA A 87 -12.23 -1.59 8.38
C ALA A 87 -13.01 -0.49 7.63
N TYR A 88 -12.79 -0.35 6.32
CA TYR A 88 -13.54 0.61 5.50
C TYR A 88 -15.02 0.22 5.34
N ALA A 89 -15.36 -1.06 5.23
CA ALA A 89 -16.74 -1.51 5.23
C ALA A 89 -17.48 -1.09 6.52
N ARG A 90 -16.82 -1.23 7.67
CA ARG A 90 -17.35 -0.74 8.97
C ARG A 90 -17.57 0.78 8.95
N ALA A 91 -16.60 1.54 8.44
CA ALA A 91 -16.69 2.98 8.33
C ALA A 91 -17.88 3.41 7.44
N VAL A 92 -18.05 2.76 6.29
CA VAL A 92 -19.18 3.04 5.37
C VAL A 92 -20.51 2.73 6.02
N CYS A 93 -20.65 1.63 6.75
CA CYS A 93 -21.87 1.31 7.49
C CYS A 93 -22.19 2.40 8.54
N ARG A 94 -21.19 2.88 9.29
CA ARG A 94 -21.36 3.94 10.27
C ARG A 94 -21.77 5.26 9.60
N MET A 95 -21.08 5.68 8.55
CA MET A 95 -21.41 6.88 7.79
C MET A 95 -22.84 6.82 7.23
N ASN A 96 -23.26 5.69 6.69
CA ASN A 96 -24.61 5.50 6.18
C ASN A 96 -25.66 5.62 7.30
N SER A 97 -25.41 5.08 8.50
CA SER A 97 -26.32 5.21 9.65
C SER A 97 -26.46 6.65 10.15
N GLU A 98 -25.45 7.48 9.89
CA GLU A 98 -25.45 8.93 10.20
C GLU A 98 -26.01 9.78 9.05
N GLY A 99 -26.52 9.16 7.98
CA GLY A 99 -27.10 9.85 6.82
C GLY A 99 -26.06 10.40 5.83
N ILE A 100 -24.79 10.05 6.00
CA ILE A 100 -23.70 10.45 5.10
C ILE A 100 -23.67 9.48 3.93
N THR A 101 -24.16 9.90 2.78
CA THR A 101 -24.30 9.09 1.57
C THR A 101 -23.47 9.62 0.40
N GLY A 102 -23.50 8.92 -0.74
CA GLY A 102 -22.78 9.27 -1.96
C GLY A 102 -21.39 8.65 -2.04
N CYS A 103 -20.68 8.93 -3.14
CA CYS A 103 -19.33 8.44 -3.36
C CYS A 103 -18.35 9.07 -2.37
N LYS A 104 -17.54 8.26 -1.72
CA LYS A 104 -16.53 8.68 -0.74
C LYS A 104 -15.17 8.10 -1.12
N THR A 105 -14.13 8.88 -0.86
CA THR A 105 -12.74 8.46 -0.95
C THR A 105 -12.16 8.19 0.43
N VAL A 106 -10.95 7.66 0.51
CA VAL A 106 -10.23 7.45 1.77
C VAL A 106 -10.04 8.77 2.57
N PHE A 107 -10.01 9.91 1.89
CA PHE A 107 -9.86 11.22 2.52
C PHE A 107 -11.15 11.74 3.18
N ASP A 108 -12.29 11.16 2.83
CA ASP A 108 -13.59 11.52 3.39
C ASP A 108 -13.95 10.72 4.65
N VAL A 109 -13.15 9.69 4.97
CA VAL A 109 -13.43 8.75 6.07
C VAL A 109 -12.64 9.16 7.31
N PRO A 110 -13.29 9.55 8.41
CA PRO A 110 -12.60 9.81 9.66
C PRO A 110 -11.85 8.57 10.17
N PRO A 111 -10.56 8.68 10.55
CA PRO A 111 -9.80 7.53 11.06
C PRO A 111 -10.48 6.76 12.20
N ALA A 112 -11.21 7.46 13.08
CA ALA A 112 -11.96 6.85 14.19
C ALA A 112 -13.08 5.92 13.71
N TYR A 113 -13.53 6.02 12.46
CA TYR A 113 -14.58 5.13 11.90
C TYR A 113 -14.03 3.79 11.43
N LEU A 114 -12.72 3.68 11.26
CA LEU A 114 -12.05 2.45 10.83
C LEU A 114 -11.94 1.39 11.94
N THR A 115 -12.12 1.81 13.21
CA THR A 115 -12.06 0.92 14.37
C THR A 115 -13.44 0.73 15.02
N SER A 116 -13.60 -0.38 15.75
CA SER A 116 -14.78 -0.61 16.61
C SER A 116 -14.64 0.00 18.00
N MET A 117 -13.47 0.57 18.32
CA MET A 117 -13.21 1.19 19.62
C MET A 117 -14.06 2.45 19.82
N SER A 118 -14.47 2.70 21.05
CA SER A 118 -15.04 3.97 21.47
C SER A 118 -13.98 5.09 21.45
N ALA A 119 -14.40 6.33 21.48
CA ALA A 119 -13.49 7.47 21.54
C ALA A 119 -12.60 7.43 22.80
N GLU A 120 -13.07 6.87 23.90
CA GLU A 120 -12.29 6.69 25.14
C GLU A 120 -11.21 5.64 24.96
N GLU A 121 -11.55 4.48 24.39
CA GLU A 121 -10.60 3.41 24.10
C GLU A 121 -9.53 3.86 23.09
N ILE A 122 -9.90 4.62 22.05
CA ILE A 122 -8.94 5.18 21.09
C ILE A 122 -7.92 6.06 21.82
N ARG A 123 -8.38 6.97 22.70
CA ARG A 123 -7.46 7.83 23.48
C ARG A 123 -6.59 7.03 24.44
N ALA A 124 -7.10 5.97 25.02
CA ALA A 124 -6.35 5.16 25.98
C ALA A 124 -5.30 4.25 25.32
N HIS A 125 -5.51 3.85 24.08
CA HIS A 125 -4.67 2.83 23.43
C HIS A 125 -3.84 3.34 22.25
N LEU A 126 -4.22 4.46 21.63
CA LEU A 126 -3.58 4.96 20.41
C LEU A 126 -2.94 6.37 20.56
N LEU A 127 -3.18 7.05 21.68
CA LEU A 127 -2.57 8.34 22.03
C LEU A 127 -1.77 8.23 23.31
#